data_1ce3351d7705284c16af28de64c93b3d
#
_entry.id   1ce3351d7705284c16af28de64c93b3d
#
_cell.length_a   1.000
_cell.length_b   1.000
_cell.length_c   1.000
_cell.angle_alpha   90.00
_cell.angle_beta   90.00
_cell.angle_gamma   90.00
#
_symmetry.space_group_name_H-M   'P 1'
#
loop_
_entity.id
_entity.type
_entity.pdbx_description
1 polymer ?
#
loop_
_entity_poly.entity_id
_entity_poly.type
_entity_poly.pdbx_seq_one_letter_code
_entity_poly.pdbx_strand_id
1 'polypeptide(L)'
;MENITHKTVYLGMIADFIHPGLINIIDQAAQYGEVIIGLFTDKAIATYKRLPYLTYEQRKRVVENIKGVSRVVPQDDWSYIPNLLALKPD
;
A
#
# COMPACT_ATOMS: atom_id res chain seq x y z
N MET A 1 -26.85 10.81 15.82
CA MET A 1 -25.95 10.29 14.84
C MET A 1 -24.53 10.28 15.39
N GLU A 2 -23.90 9.20 15.27
CA GLU A 2 -22.55 9.15 15.78
C GLU A 2 -21.58 9.83 14.81
N ASN A 3 -20.51 10.27 15.35
CA ASN A 3 -19.41 10.75 14.54
C ASN A 3 -18.69 9.58 13.94
N ILE A 4 -18.67 9.57 12.64
CA ILE A 4 -17.88 8.57 11.95
C ILE A 4 -16.50 9.15 11.76
N THR A 5 -15.58 8.65 12.52
CA THR A 5 -14.20 9.06 12.39
C THR A 5 -13.57 8.22 11.30
N HIS A 6 -13.19 8.88 10.23
CA HIS A 6 -12.46 8.21 9.18
C HIS A 6 -11.06 7.92 9.65
N LYS A 7 -10.78 6.65 9.82
CA LYS A 7 -9.44 6.23 10.11
C LYS A 7 -8.79 5.75 8.83
N THR A 8 -7.50 5.93 8.74
CA THR A 8 -6.73 5.45 7.61
C THR A 8 -5.65 4.50 8.10
N VAL A 9 -5.42 3.47 7.31
CA VAL A 9 -4.39 2.47 7.59
C VAL A 9 -3.41 2.48 6.44
N TYR A 10 -2.14 2.61 6.74
CA TYR A 10 -1.10 2.63 5.74
C TYR A 10 -0.34 1.32 5.73
N LEU A 11 -0.27 0.69 4.56
CA LEU A 11 0.48 -0.55 4.38
C LEU A 11 1.50 -0.35 3.27
N GLY A 12 2.77 -0.62 3.57
CA GLY A 12 3.80 -0.62 2.55
C GLY A 12 3.94 -2.00 1.94
N MET A 13 4.07 -2.08 0.63
CA MET A 13 4.23 -3.38 -0.01
C MET A 13 4.91 -3.29 -1.36
N ILE A 14 5.53 -4.38 -1.76
CA ILE A 14 6.13 -4.54 -3.08
C ILE A 14 5.08 -4.98 -4.09
N ALA A 15 4.23 -5.92 -3.70
CA ALA A 15 3.13 -6.42 -4.51
C ALA A 15 3.55 -6.99 -5.87
N ASP A 16 4.71 -7.62 -5.93
CA ASP A 16 5.15 -8.29 -7.15
C ASP A 16 4.37 -9.58 -7.36
N PHE A 17 4.01 -10.23 -6.26
CA PHE A 17 3.13 -11.40 -6.26
C PHE A 17 2.01 -11.17 -5.26
N ILE A 18 0.78 -11.40 -5.70
CA ILE A 18 -0.38 -11.29 -4.83
C ILE A 18 -0.79 -12.70 -4.42
N HIS A 19 -0.88 -12.95 -3.13
CA HIS A 19 -1.26 -14.25 -2.60
C HIS A 19 -2.28 -14.08 -1.47
N PRO A 20 -2.93 -15.19 -1.05
CA PRO A 20 -4.01 -15.08 -0.06
C PRO A 20 -3.61 -14.40 1.26
N GLY A 21 -2.37 -14.60 1.70
CA GLY A 21 -1.91 -13.95 2.93
C GLY A 21 -1.95 -12.43 2.83
N LEU A 22 -1.56 -11.89 1.69
CA LEU A 22 -1.59 -10.44 1.44
C LEU A 22 -3.04 -9.95 1.41
N ILE A 23 -3.91 -10.68 0.75
CA ILE A 23 -5.33 -10.32 0.70
C ILE A 23 -5.92 -10.30 2.09
N ASN A 24 -5.56 -11.27 2.94
CA ASN A 24 -6.05 -11.31 4.32
C ASN A 24 -5.61 -10.09 5.12
N ILE A 25 -4.37 -9.65 4.92
CA ILE A 25 -3.87 -8.46 5.61
C ILE A 25 -4.68 -7.23 5.21
N ILE A 26 -4.96 -7.08 3.92
CA ILE A 26 -5.75 -5.97 3.41
C ILE A 26 -7.18 -6.02 3.95
N ASP A 27 -7.78 -7.21 3.97
CA ASP A 27 -9.13 -7.38 4.51
C ASP A 27 -9.20 -6.97 5.98
N GLN A 28 -8.22 -7.37 6.76
CA GLN A 28 -8.19 -6.99 8.18
C GLN A 28 -8.00 -5.49 8.34
N ALA A 29 -7.10 -4.90 7.58
CA ALA A 29 -6.86 -3.46 7.64
C ALA A 29 -8.11 -2.68 7.27
N ALA A 30 -8.86 -3.16 6.28
CA ALA A 30 -10.07 -2.48 5.81
C ALA A 30 -11.16 -2.42 6.88
N GLN A 31 -11.10 -3.30 7.87
CA GLN A 31 -12.04 -3.28 8.99
C GLN A 31 -11.77 -2.11 9.94
N TYR A 32 -10.57 -1.57 9.92
CA TYR A 32 -10.19 -0.46 10.79
C TYR A 32 -10.34 0.89 10.12
N GLY A 33 -10.33 0.96 8.80
CA GLY A 33 -10.42 2.23 8.11
C GLY A 33 -10.10 2.11 6.64
N GLU A 34 -9.90 3.25 6.01
CA GLU A 34 -9.51 3.28 4.61
C GLU A 34 -8.07 2.80 4.48
N VAL A 35 -7.85 1.91 3.53
CA VAL A 35 -6.52 1.32 3.33
C VAL A 35 -5.79 2.08 2.24
N ILE A 36 -4.67 2.65 2.60
CA ILE A 36 -3.77 3.32 1.68
C ILE A 36 -2.55 2.43 1.52
N ILE A 37 -2.26 2.05 0.30
CA ILE A 37 -1.11 1.21 0.00
C ILE A 37 0.05 2.09 -0.46
N GLY A 38 1.15 2.04 0.27
CA GLY A 38 2.42 2.61 -0.18
C GLY A 38 3.13 1.58 -1.03
N LEU A 39 3.04 1.73 -2.33
CA LEU A 39 3.59 0.75 -3.25
C LEU A 39 5.02 1.13 -3.61
N PHE A 40 5.97 0.26 -3.29
CA PHE A 40 7.37 0.53 -3.55
C PHE A 40 7.60 0.72 -5.05
N THR A 41 8.29 1.81 -5.38
CA THR A 41 8.65 2.08 -6.77
C THR A 41 9.77 1.15 -7.21
N ASP A 42 9.95 1.02 -8.52
CA ASP A 42 11.03 0.21 -9.06
C ASP A 42 12.38 0.69 -8.54
N LYS A 43 12.53 2.01 -8.43
CA LYS A 43 13.76 2.61 -7.90
C LYS A 43 14.01 2.18 -6.46
N ALA A 44 12.98 2.21 -5.62
CA ALA A 44 13.12 1.83 -4.21
C ALA A 44 13.50 0.36 -4.08
N ILE A 45 12.90 -0.50 -4.87
CA ILE A 45 13.20 -1.93 -4.83
C ILE A 45 14.62 -2.20 -5.32
N ALA A 46 15.04 -1.50 -6.37
CA ALA A 46 16.35 -1.71 -6.97
C ALA A 46 17.50 -1.36 -6.02
N THR A 47 17.28 -0.47 -5.06
CA THR A 47 18.32 -0.11 -4.09
C THR A 47 18.56 -1.20 -3.06
N TYR A 48 17.66 -2.17 -2.95
CA TYR A 48 17.74 -3.20 -1.93
C TYR A 48 17.76 -4.61 -2.51
N LYS A 49 16.99 -4.83 -3.56
CA LYS A 49 16.82 -6.14 -4.19
C LYS A 49 16.95 -5.97 -5.69
N ARG A 50 16.81 -7.09 -6.39
CA ARG A 50 16.68 -7.07 -7.84
C ARG A 50 15.37 -6.35 -8.22
N LEU A 51 15.27 -5.94 -9.47
CA LEU A 51 14.04 -5.35 -9.97
C LEU A 51 12.88 -6.35 -9.88
N PRO A 52 11.68 -5.87 -9.66
CA PRO A 52 10.51 -6.75 -9.62
C PRO A 52 10.18 -7.29 -11.02
N TYR A 53 9.38 -8.36 -11.06
CA TYR A 53 8.92 -8.92 -12.32
C TYR A 53 7.94 -7.99 -13.03
N LEU A 54 7.10 -7.28 -12.25
CA LEU A 54 6.15 -6.34 -12.79
C LEU A 54 6.64 -4.92 -12.54
N THR A 55 6.40 -4.04 -13.50
CA THR A 55 6.73 -2.62 -13.31
C THR A 55 5.83 -2.00 -12.25
N TYR A 56 6.21 -0.83 -11.77
CA TYR A 56 5.38 -0.11 -10.81
C TYR A 56 3.96 0.08 -11.33
N GLU A 57 3.81 0.49 -12.58
CA GLU A 57 2.47 0.73 -13.14
C GLU A 57 1.64 -0.54 -13.22
N GLN A 58 2.26 -1.64 -13.56
CA GLN A 58 1.56 -2.93 -13.59
C GLN A 58 1.14 -3.37 -12.19
N ARG A 59 2.05 -3.24 -11.22
CA ARG A 59 1.75 -3.59 -9.83
C ARG A 59 0.65 -2.68 -9.27
N LYS A 60 0.72 -1.40 -9.57
CA LYS A 60 -0.29 -0.44 -9.12
C LYS A 60 -1.66 -0.81 -9.64
N ARG A 61 -1.76 -1.18 -10.91
CA ARG A 61 -3.04 -1.54 -11.48
C ARG A 61 -3.66 -2.76 -10.80
N VAL A 62 -2.84 -3.74 -10.47
CA VAL A 62 -3.33 -4.91 -9.75
C VAL A 62 -3.79 -4.54 -8.36
N VAL A 63 -2.97 -3.78 -7.63
CA VAL A 63 -3.29 -3.42 -6.24
C VAL A 63 -4.53 -2.53 -6.15
N GLU A 64 -4.69 -1.61 -7.08
CA GLU A 64 -5.86 -0.73 -7.09
C GLU A 64 -7.17 -1.50 -7.22
N ASN A 65 -7.12 -2.67 -7.78
CA ASN A 65 -8.30 -3.49 -8.02
C ASN A 65 -8.54 -4.54 -6.94
N ILE A 66 -7.74 -4.54 -5.89
CA ILE A 66 -7.97 -5.42 -4.77
C ILE A 66 -9.06 -4.82 -3.90
N LYS A 67 -10.06 -5.64 -3.59
CA LYS A 67 -11.15 -5.22 -2.72
C LYS A 67 -10.59 -4.75 -1.37
N GLY A 68 -11.02 -3.59 -0.92
CA GLY A 68 -10.61 -3.04 0.36
C GLY A 68 -9.53 -1.97 0.24
N VAL A 69 -8.85 -1.89 -0.89
CA VAL A 69 -7.85 -0.85 -1.11
C VAL A 69 -8.54 0.43 -1.53
N SER A 70 -8.30 1.50 -0.78
CA SER A 70 -8.90 2.80 -1.07
C SER A 70 -8.03 3.64 -1.97
N ARG A 71 -6.71 3.52 -1.82
CA ARG A 71 -5.78 4.39 -2.52
C ARG A 71 -4.40 3.75 -2.59
N VAL A 72 -3.71 4.00 -3.69
CA VAL A 72 -2.33 3.55 -3.86
C VAL A 72 -1.45 4.77 -4.09
N VAL A 73 -0.38 4.87 -3.33
CA VAL A 73 0.59 5.96 -3.48
C VAL A 73 1.98 5.37 -3.67
N PRO A 74 2.86 6.07 -4.39
CA PRO A 74 4.22 5.58 -4.55
C PRO A 74 5.00 5.72 -3.25
N GLN A 75 5.85 4.73 -2.98
CA GLN A 75 6.79 4.81 -1.87
C GLN A 75 8.18 4.65 -2.46
N ASP A 76 8.92 5.75 -2.48
CA ASP A 76 10.23 5.82 -3.12
C ASP A 76 11.36 5.39 -2.20
N ASP A 77 11.07 5.22 -0.93
CA ASP A 77 12.08 4.96 0.08
C ASP A 77 11.62 3.80 0.95
N TRP A 78 12.56 3.03 1.46
CA TRP A 78 12.25 1.97 2.42
C TRP A 78 11.77 2.53 3.75
N SER A 79 12.07 3.80 4.03
CA SER A 79 11.50 4.48 5.18
C SER A 79 10.08 4.91 4.87
N TYR A 80 9.18 4.68 5.80
CA TYR A 80 7.78 5.10 5.66
C TYR A 80 7.58 6.55 6.08
N ILE A 81 8.59 7.15 6.72
CA ILE A 81 8.43 8.48 7.31
C ILE A 81 7.92 9.54 6.34
N PRO A 82 8.48 9.68 5.13
CA PRO A 82 7.99 10.71 4.22
C PRO A 82 6.50 10.60 3.93
N ASN A 83 6.02 9.37 3.65
CA ASN A 83 4.61 9.18 3.34
C ASN A 83 3.74 9.32 4.58
N LEU A 84 4.22 8.89 5.74
CA LEU A 84 3.47 9.05 6.97
C LEU A 84 3.29 10.52 7.33
N LEU A 85 4.32 11.34 7.10
CA LEU A 85 4.21 12.77 7.35
C LEU A 85 3.26 13.45 6.37
N ALA A 86 3.25 13.01 5.12
CA ALA A 86 2.40 13.60 4.11
C ALA A 86 0.93 13.20 4.27
N LEU A 87 0.67 11.95 4.60
CA LEU A 87 -0.69 11.39 4.63
C LEU A 87 -1.32 11.40 6.02
N LYS A 88 -0.48 11.36 7.05
CA LYS A 88 -0.92 11.34 8.46
C LYS A 88 -1.98 10.27 8.72
N PRO A 89 -1.70 9.02 8.41
CA PRO A 89 -2.66 7.95 8.69
C PRO A 89 -2.80 7.72 10.19
N ASP A 90 -3.85 7.06 10.55
CA ASP A 90 -4.13 6.73 11.95
C ASP A 90 -3.35 5.51 12.47
#